data_2084b62ce8b10a60c178437d03f6a7c3
#
_entry.id   2084b62ce8b10a60c178437d03f6a7c3
#
_cell.length_a   1.000
_cell.length_b   1.000
_cell.length_c   1.000
_cell.angle_alpha   90.00
_cell.angle_beta   90.00
_cell.angle_gamma   90.00
#
_symmetry.space_group_name_H-M   'P 1'
#
loop_
_entity.id
_entity.type
_entity.pdbx_description
1 polymer ?
#
loop_
_entity_poly.entity_id
_entity_poly.type
_entity_poly.pdbx_seq_one_letter_code
_entity_poly.pdbx_strand_id
1 'polypeptide(L)'
;SHQCCEDFALMRSIPGMVVICPADGVEAEAAVKAAYKYQGPVYLRMGRLAVPVFHEDGFKFKIGKGEIMREGTDIAIIANGLMTYEAIKAGEALEAIGIHARIVNMSTIKPLDEELVLKCAKECGKIITCEEHSIIGGLGEAVCSYLAETYPVPVKRIGVNDKFGCSGTAAEVLKAYGLSAEHIVEVTKVFLNR
;
A
#
# COMPACT_ATOMS: atom_id res chain seq x y z
N SER A 1 -4.09 -21.95 -5.79
CA SER A 1 -5.36 -22.14 -5.05
C SER A 1 -5.43 -21.33 -3.74
N HIS A 2 -4.34 -20.68 -3.34
CA HIS A 2 -4.28 -19.88 -2.11
C HIS A 2 -3.79 -18.45 -2.40
N GLN A 3 -3.86 -18.01 -3.65
CA GLN A 3 -3.51 -16.68 -4.10
C GLN A 3 -4.81 -15.97 -4.52
N CYS A 4 -5.25 -15.02 -3.72
CA CYS A 4 -6.38 -14.16 -4.05
C CYS A 4 -5.82 -12.79 -4.40
N CYS A 5 -6.03 -12.37 -5.64
CA CYS A 5 -5.58 -11.07 -6.13
C CYS A 5 -6.73 -10.07 -6.32
N GLU A 6 -7.95 -10.44 -5.94
CA GLU A 6 -9.19 -9.69 -6.18
C GLU A 6 -10.00 -9.39 -4.91
N ASP A 7 -9.52 -9.83 -3.76
CA ASP A 7 -10.23 -9.75 -2.48
C ASP A 7 -10.50 -8.32 -2.03
N PHE A 8 -9.56 -7.40 -2.18
CA PHE A 8 -9.80 -5.99 -1.86
C PHE A 8 -10.92 -5.40 -2.71
N ALA A 9 -10.93 -5.71 -4.01
CA ALA A 9 -11.96 -5.22 -4.93
C ALA A 9 -13.34 -5.68 -4.48
N LEU A 10 -13.49 -6.96 -4.17
CA LEU A 10 -14.74 -7.55 -3.70
C LEU A 10 -15.18 -6.95 -2.36
N MET A 11 -14.29 -6.87 -1.38
CA MET A 11 -14.62 -6.37 -0.04
C MET A 11 -14.87 -4.87 -0.02
N ARG A 12 -14.14 -4.10 -0.82
CA ARG A 12 -14.38 -2.65 -0.93
C ARG A 12 -15.75 -2.31 -1.50
N SER A 13 -16.32 -3.15 -2.37
CA SER A 13 -17.64 -2.92 -2.97
C SER A 13 -18.79 -3.11 -1.99
N ILE A 14 -18.58 -3.82 -0.88
CA ILE A 14 -19.64 -4.11 0.11
C ILE A 14 -19.88 -2.88 0.98
N PRO A 15 -21.14 -2.36 1.06
CA PRO A 15 -21.47 -1.24 1.92
C PRO A 15 -21.13 -1.51 3.40
N GLY A 16 -20.53 -0.52 4.08
CA GLY A 16 -20.17 -0.62 5.50
C GLY A 16 -18.97 -1.52 5.83
N MET A 17 -18.44 -2.29 4.87
CA MET A 17 -17.25 -3.12 5.09
C MET A 17 -16.01 -2.25 5.31
N VAL A 18 -15.30 -2.48 6.40
CA VAL A 18 -13.94 -1.98 6.61
C VAL A 18 -12.95 -2.97 6.02
N VAL A 19 -11.93 -2.49 5.29
CA VAL A 19 -10.90 -3.34 4.64
C VAL A 19 -9.53 -2.94 5.14
N ILE A 20 -8.82 -3.87 5.77
CA ILE A 20 -7.54 -3.65 6.43
C ILE A 20 -6.52 -4.67 5.92
N CYS A 21 -5.31 -4.22 5.60
CA CYS A 21 -4.16 -5.05 5.26
C CYS A 21 -2.93 -4.55 6.04
N PRO A 22 -2.66 -5.06 7.25
CA PRO A 22 -1.53 -4.62 8.07
C PRO A 22 -0.19 -5.02 7.45
N ALA A 23 0.83 -4.22 7.72
CA ALA A 23 2.14 -4.33 7.08
C ALA A 23 3.13 -5.22 7.85
N ASP A 24 2.96 -5.38 9.15
CA ASP A 24 3.78 -6.29 9.97
C ASP A 24 3.00 -6.91 11.14
N GLY A 25 3.68 -7.71 11.96
CA GLY A 25 3.06 -8.44 13.07
C GLY A 25 2.54 -7.54 14.18
N VAL A 26 3.23 -6.45 14.50
CA VAL A 26 2.83 -5.50 15.53
C VAL A 26 1.60 -4.73 15.09
N GLU A 27 1.59 -4.24 13.86
CA GLU A 27 0.40 -3.59 13.29
C GLU A 27 -0.77 -4.57 13.17
N ALA A 28 -0.52 -5.84 12.78
CA ALA A 28 -1.56 -6.86 12.68
C ALA A 28 -2.25 -7.11 14.03
N GLU A 29 -1.48 -7.22 15.12
CA GLU A 29 -2.04 -7.37 16.46
C GLU A 29 -2.90 -6.16 16.86
N ALA A 30 -2.41 -4.96 16.61
CA ALA A 30 -3.13 -3.72 16.89
C ALA A 30 -4.42 -3.59 16.02
N ALA A 31 -4.35 -3.99 14.74
CA ALA A 31 -5.48 -4.00 13.82
C ALA A 31 -6.57 -4.99 14.25
N VAL A 32 -6.19 -6.20 14.72
CA VAL A 32 -7.14 -7.18 15.28
C VAL A 32 -7.87 -6.59 16.49
N LYS A 33 -7.14 -5.95 17.41
CA LYS A 33 -7.73 -5.30 18.58
C LYS A 33 -8.68 -4.16 18.20
N ALA A 34 -8.35 -3.39 17.16
CA ALA A 34 -9.20 -2.33 16.65
C ALA A 34 -10.46 -2.88 15.95
N ALA A 35 -10.29 -3.93 15.13
CA ALA A 35 -11.39 -4.61 14.47
C ALA A 35 -12.40 -5.22 15.47
N TYR A 36 -11.90 -5.83 16.56
CA TYR A 36 -12.75 -6.38 17.61
C TYR A 36 -13.65 -5.32 18.29
N LYS A 37 -13.16 -4.09 18.42
CA LYS A 37 -13.89 -2.96 19.02
C LYS A 37 -14.82 -2.24 18.05
N TYR A 38 -14.64 -2.47 16.76
CA TYR A 38 -15.42 -1.82 15.73
C TYR A 38 -16.83 -2.40 15.65
N GLN A 39 -17.85 -1.55 15.53
CA GLN A 39 -19.24 -1.97 15.37
C GLN A 39 -19.58 -2.03 13.88
N GLY A 40 -19.30 -3.16 13.25
CA GLY A 40 -19.56 -3.37 11.83
C GLY A 40 -18.69 -4.49 11.24
N PRO A 41 -18.87 -4.83 9.96
CA PRO A 41 -18.08 -5.85 9.30
C PRO A 41 -16.67 -5.34 9.01
N VAL A 42 -15.67 -6.17 9.30
CA VAL A 42 -14.26 -5.91 9.02
C VAL A 42 -13.65 -7.08 8.26
N TYR A 43 -13.08 -6.79 7.11
CA TYR A 43 -12.23 -7.70 6.37
C TYR A 43 -10.77 -7.41 6.70
N LEU A 44 -10.12 -8.35 7.36
CA LEU A 44 -8.72 -8.25 7.75
C LEU A 44 -7.89 -9.23 6.92
N ARG A 45 -7.09 -8.71 5.99
CA ARG A 45 -6.26 -9.51 5.10
C ARG A 45 -4.84 -9.56 5.60
N MET A 46 -4.32 -10.75 5.82
CA MET A 46 -2.93 -10.98 6.18
C MET A 46 -2.22 -11.73 5.05
N GLY A 47 -1.00 -11.31 4.72
CA GLY A 47 -0.14 -12.03 3.79
C GLY A 47 0.30 -13.37 4.37
N ARG A 48 0.63 -14.33 3.49
CA ARG A 48 1.16 -15.63 3.89
C ARG A 48 2.62 -15.57 4.35
N LEU A 49 3.38 -14.65 3.79
CA LEU A 49 4.80 -14.50 4.10
C LEU A 49 5.00 -13.83 5.45
N ALA A 50 5.99 -14.32 6.19
CA ALA A 50 6.55 -13.55 7.29
C ALA A 50 7.23 -12.29 6.73
N VAL A 51 6.88 -11.16 7.28
CA VAL A 51 7.48 -9.86 6.94
C VAL A 51 8.32 -9.38 8.13
N PRO A 52 9.39 -8.61 7.90
CA PRO A 52 10.11 -7.97 8.99
C PRO A 52 9.20 -7.06 9.81
N VAL A 53 9.42 -7.04 11.11
CA VAL A 53 8.74 -6.13 12.02
C VAL A 53 9.50 -4.81 12.02
N PHE A 54 8.80 -3.72 11.78
CA PHE A 54 9.35 -2.37 11.76
C PHE A 54 8.53 -1.36 12.60
N HIS A 55 7.32 -1.74 13.05
CA HIS A 55 6.61 -0.97 14.07
C HIS A 55 7.12 -1.32 15.47
N GLU A 56 7.11 -0.33 16.34
CA GLU A 56 7.51 -0.52 17.74
C GLU A 56 6.39 -1.16 18.57
N ASP A 57 6.76 -1.86 19.64
CA ASP A 57 5.82 -2.41 20.59
C ASP A 57 4.90 -1.32 21.16
N GLY A 58 3.61 -1.62 21.21
CA GLY A 58 2.60 -0.66 21.68
C GLY A 58 2.05 0.28 20.60
N PHE A 59 2.37 0.03 19.34
CA PHE A 59 1.77 0.74 18.20
C PHE A 59 0.24 0.82 18.32
N LYS A 60 -0.32 1.99 18.03
CA LYS A 60 -1.76 2.25 18.14
C LYS A 60 -2.40 2.35 16.76
N PHE A 61 -3.02 1.28 16.34
CA PHE A 61 -3.76 1.25 15.08
C PHE A 61 -5.06 2.06 15.17
N LYS A 62 -5.32 2.88 14.16
CA LYS A 62 -6.56 3.62 14.01
C LYS A 62 -7.15 3.34 12.62
N ILE A 63 -8.34 2.73 12.59
CA ILE A 63 -9.07 2.47 11.34
C ILE A 63 -9.25 3.77 10.57
N GLY A 64 -8.93 3.75 9.26
CA GLY A 64 -9.05 4.90 8.38
C GLY A 64 -7.91 5.92 8.48
N LYS A 65 -6.81 5.58 9.15
CA LYS A 65 -5.59 6.40 9.19
C LYS A 65 -4.39 5.64 8.66
N GLY A 66 -3.64 6.31 7.78
CA GLY A 66 -2.34 5.87 7.31
C GLY A 66 -1.22 6.49 8.14
N GLU A 67 0.00 6.00 7.92
CA GLU A 67 1.21 6.45 8.61
C GLU A 67 2.30 6.84 7.62
N ILE A 68 2.99 7.96 7.88
CA ILE A 68 4.18 8.35 7.12
C ILE A 68 5.38 7.64 7.73
N MET A 69 5.91 6.65 7.00
CA MET A 69 7.10 5.89 7.39
C MET A 69 8.39 6.65 7.09
N ARG A 70 8.35 7.55 6.09
CA ARG A 70 9.46 8.39 5.68
C ARG A 70 8.93 9.67 5.05
N GLU A 71 9.46 10.81 5.43
CA GLU A 71 9.15 12.08 4.77
C GLU A 71 9.92 12.23 3.45
N GLY A 72 9.35 12.98 2.51
CA GLY A 72 9.92 13.28 1.20
C GLY A 72 8.99 14.16 0.39
N THR A 73 9.53 14.77 -0.66
CA THR A 73 8.81 15.77 -1.46
C THR A 73 8.84 15.54 -2.97
N ASP A 74 9.69 14.66 -3.46
CA ASP A 74 9.81 14.41 -4.91
C ASP A 74 8.66 13.54 -5.46
N ILE A 75 8.18 12.59 -4.64
CA ILE A 75 7.11 11.66 -4.97
C ILE A 75 6.57 11.03 -3.68
N ALA A 76 5.29 10.64 -3.65
CA ALA A 76 4.75 9.79 -2.59
C ALA A 76 4.59 8.34 -3.07
N ILE A 77 5.01 7.39 -2.24
CA ILE A 77 4.80 5.95 -2.46
C ILE A 77 3.88 5.46 -1.35
N ILE A 78 2.65 5.11 -1.71
CA ILE A 78 1.60 4.67 -0.78
C ILE A 78 1.46 3.16 -0.93
N ALA A 79 1.75 2.42 0.12
CA ALA A 79 1.76 0.96 0.12
C ALA A 79 0.90 0.36 1.22
N ASN A 80 0.56 -0.91 1.11
CA ASN A 80 -0.07 -1.69 2.17
C ASN A 80 0.53 -3.09 2.30
N GLY A 81 0.28 -3.73 3.43
CA GLY A 81 0.75 -5.10 3.67
C GLY A 81 2.25 -5.23 3.45
N LEU A 82 2.67 -6.36 2.88
CA LEU A 82 4.10 -6.63 2.62
C LEU A 82 4.76 -5.58 1.71
N MET A 83 3.99 -4.91 0.84
CA MET A 83 4.53 -3.89 -0.06
C MET A 83 5.00 -2.64 0.69
N THR A 84 4.57 -2.42 1.93
CA THR A 84 5.10 -1.35 2.77
C THR A 84 6.59 -1.54 3.06
N TYR A 85 7.01 -2.76 3.39
CA TYR A 85 8.43 -3.03 3.60
C TYR A 85 9.26 -2.88 2.31
N GLU A 86 8.72 -3.33 1.17
CA GLU A 86 9.35 -3.12 -0.13
C GLU A 86 9.46 -1.61 -0.47
N ALA A 87 8.43 -0.83 -0.13
CA ALA A 87 8.46 0.62 -0.32
C ALA A 87 9.48 1.32 0.61
N ILE A 88 9.65 0.87 1.85
CA ILE A 88 10.69 1.38 2.76
C ILE A 88 12.09 1.16 2.16
N LYS A 89 12.39 -0.06 1.72
CA LYS A 89 13.68 -0.38 1.05
C LYS A 89 13.87 0.46 -0.23
N ALA A 90 12.82 0.61 -1.03
CA ALA A 90 12.88 1.45 -2.21
C ALA A 90 13.16 2.92 -1.85
N GLY A 91 12.55 3.44 -0.78
CA GLY A 91 12.81 4.78 -0.28
C GLY A 91 14.27 5.01 0.13
N GLU A 92 14.90 4.02 0.77
CA GLU A 92 16.34 4.06 1.11
C GLU A 92 17.23 4.09 -0.15
N ALA A 93 16.92 3.23 -1.13
CA ALA A 93 17.66 3.18 -2.39
C ALA A 93 17.47 4.45 -3.23
N LEU A 94 16.29 5.06 -3.22
CA LEU A 94 16.00 6.32 -3.90
C LEU A 94 16.75 7.49 -3.25
N GLU A 95 16.79 7.53 -1.91
CA GLU A 95 17.56 8.54 -1.17
C GLU A 95 19.05 8.51 -1.54
N ALA A 96 19.63 7.31 -1.68
CA ALA A 96 21.05 7.14 -2.06
C ALA A 96 21.38 7.75 -3.44
N ILE A 97 20.39 7.99 -4.28
CA ILE A 97 20.51 8.61 -5.60
C ILE A 97 19.89 10.01 -5.69
N GLY A 98 19.58 10.63 -4.53
CA GLY A 98 19.07 11.99 -4.42
C GLY A 98 17.60 12.16 -4.82
N ILE A 99 16.78 11.11 -4.65
CA ILE A 99 15.33 11.18 -4.82
C ILE A 99 14.67 11.02 -3.44
N HIS A 100 14.04 12.07 -2.95
CA HIS A 100 13.41 12.12 -1.64
C HIS A 100 11.94 11.68 -1.71
N ALA A 101 11.73 10.37 -1.65
CA ALA A 101 10.39 9.78 -1.69
C ALA A 101 9.74 9.79 -0.30
N ARG A 102 8.48 10.24 -0.22
CA ARG A 102 7.61 10.02 0.94
C ARG A 102 7.08 8.59 0.90
N ILE A 103 7.26 7.84 1.97
CA ILE A 103 6.74 6.47 2.09
C ILE A 103 5.57 6.48 3.07
N VAL A 104 4.44 5.93 2.63
CA VAL A 104 3.20 5.87 3.42
C VAL A 104 2.73 4.44 3.55
N ASN A 105 2.50 4.00 4.77
CA ASN A 105 1.76 2.78 5.09
C ASN A 105 0.27 3.10 5.13
N MET A 106 -0.51 2.57 4.19
CA MET A 106 -1.96 2.75 4.09
C MET A 106 -2.67 1.43 4.38
N SER A 107 -2.58 0.97 5.61
CA SER A 107 -3.11 -0.33 6.02
C SER A 107 -4.64 -0.40 5.97
N THR A 108 -5.35 0.72 6.13
CA THR A 108 -6.79 0.76 5.90
C THR A 108 -7.08 1.22 4.48
N ILE A 109 -7.62 0.31 3.66
CA ILE A 109 -7.97 0.58 2.27
C ILE A 109 -9.38 1.19 2.18
N LYS A 110 -10.25 0.81 3.12
CA LYS A 110 -11.60 1.37 3.28
C LYS A 110 -11.96 1.41 4.78
N PRO A 111 -12.29 2.59 5.34
CA PRO A 111 -12.22 3.90 4.69
C PRO A 111 -10.77 4.31 4.39
N LEU A 112 -10.56 4.99 3.29
CA LEU A 112 -9.25 5.55 2.92
C LEU A 112 -8.92 6.75 3.82
N ASP A 113 -7.65 6.96 4.17
CA ASP A 113 -7.20 8.23 4.77
C ASP A 113 -7.08 9.31 3.68
N GLU A 114 -8.20 9.92 3.35
CA GLU A 114 -8.33 10.92 2.30
C GLU A 114 -7.48 12.17 2.59
N GLU A 115 -7.37 12.56 3.87
CA GLU A 115 -6.54 13.70 4.29
C GLU A 115 -5.07 13.46 3.99
N LEU A 116 -4.55 12.27 4.30
CA LEU A 116 -3.17 11.89 4.04
C LEU A 116 -2.89 11.75 2.55
N VAL A 117 -3.81 11.16 1.78
CA VAL A 117 -3.70 11.08 0.31
C VAL A 117 -3.66 12.46 -0.31
N LEU A 118 -4.55 13.38 0.12
CA LEU A 118 -4.58 14.76 -0.36
C LEU A 118 -3.29 15.52 0.01
N LYS A 119 -2.77 15.32 1.22
CA LYS A 119 -1.48 15.87 1.65
C LYS A 119 -0.36 15.41 0.72
N CYS A 120 -0.28 14.10 0.45
CA CYS A 120 0.72 13.54 -0.48
C CYS A 120 0.59 14.13 -1.88
N ALA A 121 -0.63 14.26 -2.40
CA ALA A 121 -0.85 14.85 -3.72
C ALA A 121 -0.40 16.30 -3.82
N LYS A 122 -0.71 17.12 -2.81
CA LYS A 122 -0.34 18.54 -2.78
C LYS A 122 1.16 18.79 -2.59
N GLU A 123 1.81 17.98 -1.75
CA GLU A 123 3.20 18.21 -1.37
C GLU A 123 4.20 17.52 -2.31
N CYS A 124 3.83 16.36 -2.90
CA CYS A 124 4.71 15.58 -3.77
C CYS A 124 4.34 15.68 -5.26
N GLY A 125 3.10 16.01 -5.60
CA GLY A 125 2.64 16.21 -6.98
C GLY A 125 2.55 14.96 -7.85
N LYS A 126 3.14 13.82 -7.44
CA LYS A 126 3.07 12.51 -8.09
C LYS A 126 2.95 11.42 -7.04
N ILE A 127 2.20 10.37 -7.34
CA ILE A 127 1.97 9.25 -6.42
C ILE A 127 2.24 7.92 -7.11
N ILE A 128 2.88 7.00 -6.41
CA ILE A 128 2.92 5.57 -6.75
C ILE A 128 2.13 4.83 -5.67
N THR A 129 1.27 3.90 -6.06
CA THR A 129 0.63 2.97 -5.13
C THR A 129 1.20 1.57 -5.29
N CYS A 130 1.41 0.86 -4.19
CA CYS A 130 2.00 -0.48 -4.18
C CYS A 130 1.13 -1.44 -3.37
N GLU A 131 0.66 -2.50 -4.01
CA GLU A 131 -0.22 -3.49 -3.37
C GLU A 131 0.04 -4.91 -3.88
N GLU A 132 0.01 -5.90 -2.99
CA GLU A 132 0.00 -7.33 -3.36
C GLU A 132 -1.44 -7.75 -3.72
N HIS A 133 -1.97 -7.16 -4.78
CA HIS A 133 -3.34 -7.31 -5.25
C HIS A 133 -3.41 -6.91 -6.72
N SER A 134 -4.49 -7.25 -7.40
CA SER A 134 -4.80 -6.69 -8.72
C SER A 134 -4.80 -5.16 -8.66
N ILE A 135 -4.26 -4.50 -9.68
CA ILE A 135 -4.40 -3.05 -9.81
C ILE A 135 -5.85 -2.60 -10.01
N ILE A 136 -6.77 -3.56 -10.27
CA ILE A 136 -8.20 -3.31 -10.46
C ILE A 136 -8.92 -3.46 -9.11
N GLY A 137 -9.58 -2.42 -8.65
CA GLY A 137 -10.41 -2.41 -7.45
C GLY A 137 -9.68 -2.32 -6.12
N GLY A 138 -8.33 -2.30 -6.10
CA GLY A 138 -7.51 -2.28 -4.87
C GLY A 138 -7.24 -0.88 -4.31
N LEU A 139 -6.10 -0.76 -3.61
CA LEU A 139 -5.61 0.49 -3.03
C LEU A 139 -5.40 1.57 -4.10
N GLY A 140 -4.75 1.19 -5.21
CA GLY A 140 -4.44 2.13 -6.28
C GLY A 140 -5.69 2.78 -6.87
N GLU A 141 -6.77 2.02 -7.09
CA GLU A 141 -8.03 2.60 -7.55
C GLU A 141 -8.71 3.46 -6.48
N ALA A 142 -8.64 3.09 -5.20
CA ALA A 142 -9.18 3.92 -4.13
C ALA A 142 -8.53 5.32 -4.14
N VAL A 143 -7.19 5.36 -4.24
CA VAL A 143 -6.42 6.61 -4.33
C VAL A 143 -6.75 7.38 -5.62
N CYS A 144 -6.76 6.71 -6.77
CA CYS A 144 -7.10 7.34 -8.05
C CYS A 144 -8.50 7.96 -8.06
N SER A 145 -9.51 7.21 -7.58
CA SER A 145 -10.90 7.69 -7.55
C SER A 145 -11.05 8.92 -6.68
N TYR A 146 -10.49 8.91 -5.48
CA TYR A 146 -10.52 10.07 -4.59
C TYR A 146 -9.84 11.29 -5.20
N LEU A 147 -8.64 11.12 -5.77
CA LEU A 147 -7.89 12.22 -6.35
C LEU A 147 -8.52 12.77 -7.62
N ALA A 148 -9.16 11.93 -8.43
CA ALA A 148 -9.87 12.38 -9.64
C ALA A 148 -10.98 13.39 -9.32
N GLU A 149 -11.63 13.25 -8.16
CA GLU A 149 -12.73 14.11 -7.74
C GLU A 149 -12.28 15.33 -6.92
N THR A 150 -11.05 15.30 -6.34
CA THR A 150 -10.61 16.33 -5.38
C THR A 150 -9.39 17.11 -5.83
N TYR A 151 -8.28 16.45 -6.13
CA TYR A 151 -7.01 17.06 -6.50
C TYR A 151 -6.23 16.16 -7.47
N PRO A 152 -6.54 16.20 -8.77
CA PRO A 152 -5.92 15.31 -9.76
C PRO A 152 -4.40 15.51 -9.86
N VAL A 153 -3.67 14.42 -9.65
CA VAL A 153 -2.22 14.33 -9.90
C VAL A 153 -1.92 13.03 -10.64
N PRO A 154 -0.78 12.92 -11.35
CA PRO A 154 -0.37 11.67 -11.95
C PRO A 154 -0.20 10.58 -10.88
N VAL A 155 -0.85 9.43 -11.11
CA VAL A 155 -0.74 8.24 -10.25
C VAL A 155 -0.25 7.05 -11.06
N LYS A 156 0.77 6.34 -10.57
CA LYS A 156 1.23 5.06 -11.12
C LYS A 156 0.92 3.95 -10.13
N ARG A 157 0.27 2.90 -10.60
CA ARG A 157 -0.10 1.75 -9.76
C ARG A 157 0.88 0.60 -9.98
N ILE A 158 1.40 0.02 -8.90
CA ILE A 158 2.20 -1.20 -8.86
C ILE A 158 1.36 -2.26 -8.15
N GLY A 159 1.09 -3.35 -8.84
CA GLY A 159 0.27 -4.47 -8.38
C GLY A 159 0.22 -5.53 -9.48
N VAL A 160 -0.64 -6.53 -9.34
CA VAL A 160 -0.84 -7.56 -10.34
C VAL A 160 -1.65 -6.99 -11.51
N ASN A 161 -1.06 -7.00 -12.70
CA ASN A 161 -1.62 -6.39 -13.92
C ASN A 161 -2.54 -7.38 -14.65
N ASP A 162 -3.75 -7.61 -14.12
CA ASP A 162 -4.80 -8.45 -14.73
C ASP A 162 -4.26 -9.81 -15.23
N LYS A 163 -3.59 -10.53 -14.33
CA LYS A 163 -2.98 -11.84 -14.62
C LYS A 163 -3.32 -12.81 -13.51
N PHE A 164 -3.51 -14.07 -13.87
CA PHE A 164 -3.59 -15.16 -12.90
C PHE A 164 -2.25 -15.33 -12.17
N GLY A 165 -2.32 -15.87 -10.94
CA GLY A 165 -1.14 -16.24 -10.20
C GLY A 165 -0.32 -17.34 -10.91
N CYS A 166 0.95 -17.44 -10.57
CA CYS A 166 1.85 -18.50 -11.05
C CYS A 166 2.46 -19.27 -9.88
N SER A 167 3.02 -20.45 -10.17
CA SER A 167 3.73 -21.25 -9.19
C SER A 167 5.20 -20.83 -9.12
N GLY A 168 5.76 -20.86 -7.91
CA GLY A 168 7.15 -20.54 -7.64
C GLY A 168 7.37 -20.37 -6.15
N THR A 169 8.60 -20.11 -5.73
CA THR A 169 8.86 -19.62 -4.39
C THR A 169 8.28 -18.20 -4.24
N ALA A 170 7.94 -17.83 -3.03
CA ALA A 170 7.30 -16.52 -2.80
C ALA A 170 8.11 -15.34 -3.35
N ALA A 171 9.44 -15.36 -3.16
CA ALA A 171 10.33 -14.30 -3.67
C ALA A 171 10.35 -14.25 -5.21
N GLU A 172 10.39 -15.41 -5.88
CA GLU A 172 10.33 -15.48 -7.34
C GLU A 172 9.00 -14.98 -7.89
N VAL A 173 7.88 -15.35 -7.24
CA VAL A 173 6.54 -14.89 -7.64
C VAL A 173 6.42 -13.38 -7.47
N LEU A 174 6.81 -12.82 -6.33
CA LEU A 174 6.79 -11.37 -6.12
C LEU A 174 7.63 -10.64 -7.19
N LYS A 175 8.83 -11.12 -7.46
CA LYS A 175 9.69 -10.56 -8.49
C LYS A 175 9.07 -10.64 -9.90
N ALA A 176 8.46 -11.78 -10.24
CA ALA A 176 7.80 -11.98 -11.54
C ALA A 176 6.65 -11.01 -11.80
N TYR A 177 5.98 -10.55 -10.72
CA TYR A 177 4.90 -9.56 -10.79
C TYR A 177 5.39 -8.12 -10.56
N GLY A 178 6.68 -7.89 -10.38
CA GLY A 178 7.22 -6.56 -10.10
C GLY A 178 6.89 -6.04 -8.70
N LEU A 179 6.60 -6.93 -7.75
CA LEU A 179 6.27 -6.60 -6.36
C LEU A 179 7.55 -6.61 -5.51
N SER A 180 8.50 -5.75 -5.86
CA SER A 180 9.79 -5.65 -5.18
C SER A 180 10.31 -4.21 -5.11
N ALA A 181 11.21 -3.95 -4.17
CA ALA A 181 11.84 -2.64 -3.99
C ALA A 181 12.57 -2.17 -5.26
N GLU A 182 13.29 -3.07 -5.94
CA GLU A 182 14.01 -2.74 -7.17
C GLU A 182 13.06 -2.23 -8.25
N HIS A 183 11.93 -2.90 -8.45
CA HIS A 183 10.94 -2.48 -9.43
C HIS A 183 10.28 -1.14 -9.05
N ILE A 184 10.02 -0.91 -7.76
CA ILE A 184 9.52 0.39 -7.28
C ILE A 184 10.51 1.50 -7.63
N VAL A 185 11.82 1.27 -7.43
CA VAL A 185 12.88 2.23 -7.79
C VAL A 185 12.90 2.50 -9.29
N GLU A 186 12.87 1.46 -10.12
CA GLU A 186 12.84 1.60 -11.59
C GLU A 186 11.62 2.40 -12.06
N VAL A 187 10.43 2.05 -11.58
CA VAL A 187 9.19 2.76 -11.92
C VAL A 187 9.26 4.21 -11.46
N THR A 188 9.79 4.47 -10.27
CA THR A 188 9.95 5.84 -9.74
C THR A 188 10.84 6.68 -10.63
N LYS A 189 12.00 6.18 -11.03
CA LYS A 189 12.94 6.89 -11.94
C LYS A 189 12.28 7.24 -13.27
N VAL A 190 11.64 6.26 -13.90
CA VAL A 190 10.92 6.47 -15.16
C VAL A 190 9.80 7.49 -14.99
N PHE A 191 9.03 7.40 -13.92
CA PHE A 191 7.88 8.27 -13.66
C PHE A 191 8.28 9.71 -13.33
N LEU A 192 9.48 9.91 -12.76
CA LEU A 192 10.07 11.22 -12.52
C LEU A 192 10.87 11.77 -13.71
N ASN A 193 11.08 10.98 -14.78
CA ASN A 193 11.96 11.27 -15.91
C ASN A 193 13.43 11.51 -15.46
N ARG A 194 13.95 10.69 -14.56
CA ARG A 194 15.31 10.76 -13.98
C ARG A 194 16.06 9.46 -14.18
#